data_e5d78b7fa2300caf572d5b7954650b4c
#
_entry.id   e5d78b7fa2300caf572d5b7954650b4c
#
_cell.length_a   1.000
_cell.length_b   1.000
_cell.length_c   1.000
_cell.angle_alpha   90.00
_cell.angle_beta   90.00
_cell.angle_gamma   90.00
#
_symmetry.space_group_name_H-M   'P 1'
#
loop_
_entity.id
_entity.type
_entity.pdbx_description
1 polymer ?
#
loop_
_entity_poly.entity_id
_entity_poly.type
_entity_poly.pdbx_seq_one_letter_code
_entity_poly.pdbx_strand_id
1 'polypeptide(L)'
;HYWTEPAGLALPAYVDWCLEMCRQHAVDVLVPSKAVQALVADSARFAAQGTRLLAAGDGATLALLEDKARFYATVDCPPAPAPESITVQTLAEFDAAYAALATRHAQVCIKPAVGVYGIGFRRIRTDVSAMDVLLRGMDYQIDLPTLRFMLGQGPSWAPLLVMEYLPGAEYSVDCLADAGVLRCAVARRKGTAAGQGQCIDMRADLQDACARIVAQFGLNAYLNIQFRDGVHGPGLLEVNARMSGGIAMACLAGPNLPWLGLQGFANGYAGLDIGPIADGLRVGEVNQATVLP
;
A
#
# COMPACT_ATOMS: atom_id res chain seq x y z
N HIS A 1 11.09 -25.14 4.54
CA HIS A 1 11.69 -24.83 5.86
C HIS A 1 11.15 -23.51 6.37
N TYR A 2 11.02 -23.35 7.66
CA TYR A 2 10.72 -22.10 8.32
C TYR A 2 11.58 -21.95 9.59
N TRP A 3 11.83 -20.71 9.94
CA TRP A 3 12.60 -20.38 11.15
C TRP A 3 11.83 -19.33 11.93
N THR A 4 11.83 -19.48 13.23
CA THR A 4 11.14 -18.54 14.11
C THR A 4 12.05 -17.33 14.38
N GLU A 5 11.57 -16.15 14.05
CA GLU A 5 12.22 -14.89 14.42
C GLU A 5 12.24 -14.75 15.95
N PRO A 6 13.39 -14.40 16.56
CA PRO A 6 13.42 -14.09 17.99
C PRO A 6 12.51 -12.89 18.31
N ALA A 7 11.73 -13.02 19.38
CA ALA A 7 10.82 -11.96 19.80
C ALA A 7 11.57 -10.71 20.27
N GLY A 8 11.03 -9.52 19.98
CA GLY A 8 11.50 -8.26 20.56
C GLY A 8 12.83 -7.74 20.06
N LEU A 9 13.31 -8.20 18.90
CA LEU A 9 14.54 -7.67 18.31
C LEU A 9 14.39 -6.17 17.97
N ALA A 10 15.36 -5.37 18.41
CA ALA A 10 15.56 -4.03 17.90
C ALA A 10 15.98 -4.09 16.41
N LEU A 11 15.70 -3.03 15.66
CA LEU A 11 15.87 -3.02 14.20
C LEU A 11 17.28 -3.43 13.73
N PRO A 12 18.40 -2.93 14.32
CA PRO A 12 19.74 -3.39 13.94
C PRO A 12 19.96 -4.88 14.21
N ALA A 13 19.50 -5.39 15.35
CA ALA A 13 19.62 -6.81 15.71
C ALA A 13 18.78 -7.70 14.77
N TYR A 14 17.65 -7.20 14.27
CA TYR A 14 16.85 -7.91 13.25
C TYR A 14 17.61 -8.02 11.93
N VAL A 15 18.27 -6.96 11.47
CA VAL A 15 19.10 -6.99 10.26
C VAL A 15 20.25 -7.98 10.42
N ASP A 16 20.94 -7.97 11.56
CA ASP A 16 22.03 -8.92 11.87
C ASP A 16 21.52 -10.36 11.91
N TRP A 17 20.34 -10.59 12.48
CA TRP A 17 19.69 -11.91 12.45
C TRP A 17 19.38 -12.36 11.01
N CYS A 18 18.82 -11.49 10.18
CA CYS A 18 18.58 -11.80 8.76
C CYS A 18 19.87 -12.15 8.01
N LEU A 19 20.94 -11.39 8.24
CA LEU A 19 22.26 -11.67 7.65
C LEU A 19 22.78 -13.04 8.05
N GLU A 20 22.73 -13.36 9.34
CA GLU A 20 23.19 -14.67 9.84
C GLU A 20 22.34 -15.82 9.29
N MET A 21 21.01 -15.67 9.23
CA MET A 21 20.13 -16.67 8.62
C MET A 21 20.44 -16.89 7.14
N CYS A 22 20.65 -15.81 6.39
CA CYS A 22 21.03 -15.88 4.99
C CYS A 22 22.38 -16.63 4.79
N ARG A 23 23.35 -16.33 5.65
CA ARG A 23 24.67 -16.98 5.63
C ARG A 23 24.58 -18.47 5.97
N GLN A 24 23.87 -18.83 7.06
CA GLN A 24 23.73 -20.22 7.55
C GLN A 24 23.03 -21.13 6.54
N HIS A 25 22.07 -20.56 5.78
CA HIS A 25 21.24 -21.33 4.86
C HIS A 25 21.59 -21.11 3.39
N ALA A 26 22.71 -20.42 3.10
CA ALA A 26 23.18 -20.12 1.75
C ALA A 26 22.06 -19.53 0.86
N VAL A 27 21.39 -18.48 1.38
CA VAL A 27 20.25 -17.84 0.70
C VAL A 27 20.77 -16.96 -0.45
N ASP A 28 20.40 -17.26 -1.68
CA ASP A 28 20.78 -16.46 -2.86
C ASP A 28 19.94 -15.18 -2.97
N VAL A 29 18.65 -15.25 -2.60
CA VAL A 29 17.71 -14.11 -2.73
C VAL A 29 16.87 -13.98 -1.47
N LEU A 30 16.93 -12.80 -0.85
CA LEU A 30 16.02 -12.40 0.23
C LEU A 30 14.94 -11.46 -0.32
N VAL A 31 13.67 -11.82 -0.10
CA VAL A 31 12.51 -10.98 -0.42
C VAL A 31 12.01 -10.33 0.86
N PRO A 32 12.34 -9.07 1.14
CA PRO A 32 11.98 -8.44 2.41
C PRO A 32 10.50 -8.05 2.43
N SER A 33 9.80 -8.37 3.51
CA SER A 33 8.42 -7.94 3.77
C SER A 33 8.27 -7.09 5.04
N LYS A 34 9.31 -7.08 5.89
CA LYS A 34 9.41 -6.35 7.15
C LYS A 34 10.74 -5.60 7.17
N ALA A 35 10.78 -4.43 7.80
CA ALA A 35 12.00 -3.63 7.97
C ALA A 35 12.76 -3.37 6.66
N VAL A 36 12.04 -3.24 5.54
CA VAL A 36 12.61 -3.21 4.18
C VAL A 36 13.68 -2.13 4.04
N GLN A 37 13.43 -0.91 4.55
CA GLN A 37 14.39 0.20 4.49
C GLN A 37 15.71 -0.15 5.19
N ALA A 38 15.65 -0.77 6.38
CA ALA A 38 16.84 -1.14 7.12
C ALA A 38 17.65 -2.25 6.42
N LEU A 39 16.95 -3.26 5.88
CA LEU A 39 17.59 -4.32 5.10
C LEU A 39 18.23 -3.76 3.83
N VAL A 40 17.57 -2.85 3.12
CA VAL A 40 18.10 -2.20 1.91
C VAL A 40 19.30 -1.30 2.23
N ALA A 41 19.29 -0.59 3.37
CA ALA A 41 20.43 0.21 3.82
C ALA A 41 21.70 -0.64 4.03
N ASP A 42 21.53 -1.90 4.43
CA ASP A 42 22.60 -2.87 4.64
C ASP A 42 22.84 -3.81 3.43
N SER A 43 22.29 -3.50 2.26
CA SER A 43 22.36 -4.35 1.06
C SER A 43 23.77 -4.78 0.69
N ALA A 44 24.77 -3.93 0.90
CA ALA A 44 26.19 -4.28 0.66
C ALA A 44 26.67 -5.43 1.55
N ARG A 45 26.21 -5.53 2.81
CA ARG A 45 26.55 -6.62 3.74
C ARG A 45 25.95 -7.96 3.24
N PHE A 46 24.70 -7.92 2.75
CA PHE A 46 24.06 -9.09 2.14
C PHE A 46 24.80 -9.53 0.87
N ALA A 47 25.12 -8.57 -0.02
CA ALA A 47 25.85 -8.86 -1.25
C ALA A 47 27.24 -9.47 -1.00
N ALA A 48 27.95 -9.00 0.04
CA ALA A 48 29.28 -9.52 0.41
C ALA A 48 29.28 -11.01 0.79
N GLN A 49 28.14 -11.56 1.19
CA GLN A 49 27.97 -12.98 1.50
C GLN A 49 27.19 -13.77 0.40
N GLY A 50 26.92 -13.12 -0.75
CA GLY A 50 26.26 -13.77 -1.88
C GLY A 50 24.75 -13.65 -1.91
N THR A 51 24.12 -12.97 -0.94
CA THR A 51 22.68 -12.79 -0.89
C THR A 51 22.27 -11.49 -1.60
N ARG A 52 21.33 -11.55 -2.54
CA ARG A 52 20.74 -10.38 -3.22
C ARG A 52 19.37 -10.03 -2.60
N LEU A 53 19.09 -8.74 -2.44
CA LEU A 53 17.79 -8.28 -1.97
C LEU A 53 16.86 -7.97 -3.13
N LEU A 54 15.71 -8.64 -3.19
CA LEU A 54 14.64 -8.33 -4.13
C LEU A 54 13.68 -7.30 -3.49
N ALA A 55 14.05 -6.03 -3.60
CA ALA A 55 13.33 -4.90 -2.99
C ALA A 55 12.82 -3.93 -4.07
N ALA A 56 11.78 -3.18 -3.73
CA ALA A 56 11.06 -2.31 -4.67
C ALA A 56 11.83 -1.04 -5.07
N GLY A 57 12.86 -0.66 -4.33
CA GLY A 57 13.67 0.54 -4.58
C GLY A 57 14.77 0.70 -3.55
N ASP A 58 15.50 1.79 -3.65
CA ASP A 58 16.47 2.20 -2.64
C ASP A 58 15.80 2.79 -1.39
N GLY A 59 16.60 3.08 -0.35
CA GLY A 59 16.09 3.58 0.92
C GLY A 59 15.37 4.92 0.80
N ALA A 60 15.81 5.82 -0.10
CA ALA A 60 15.19 7.12 -0.32
C ALA A 60 13.82 6.99 -0.99
N THR A 61 13.73 6.15 -2.01
CA THR A 61 12.48 5.80 -2.70
C THR A 61 11.49 5.16 -1.74
N LEU A 62 11.94 4.16 -0.95
CA LEU A 62 11.08 3.50 0.04
C LEU A 62 10.54 4.48 1.08
N ALA A 63 11.38 5.37 1.60
CA ALA A 63 10.97 6.40 2.56
C ALA A 63 9.96 7.40 1.96
N LEU A 64 10.11 7.73 0.66
CA LEU A 64 9.15 8.58 -0.05
C LEU A 64 7.79 7.89 -0.19
N LEU A 65 7.76 6.62 -0.58
CA LEU A 65 6.51 5.87 -0.77
C LEU A 65 5.74 5.67 0.56
N GLU A 66 6.43 5.58 1.70
CA GLU A 66 5.80 5.44 3.02
C GLU A 66 5.17 6.73 3.53
N ASP A 67 5.72 7.90 3.16
CA ASP A 67 5.20 9.21 3.54
C ASP A 67 4.22 9.73 2.47
N LYS A 68 2.93 9.52 2.70
CA LYS A 68 1.87 9.89 1.74
C LYS A 68 1.84 11.38 1.43
N ALA A 69 2.22 12.25 2.37
CA ALA A 69 2.26 13.69 2.15
C ALA A 69 3.34 14.05 1.12
N ARG A 70 4.55 13.51 1.31
CA ARG A 70 5.67 13.72 0.37
C ARG A 70 5.41 13.04 -0.97
N PHE A 71 4.87 11.82 -0.93
CA PHE A 71 4.54 11.05 -2.12
C PHE A 71 3.52 11.79 -2.99
N TYR A 72 2.40 12.27 -2.42
CA TYR A 72 1.37 13.02 -3.14
C TYR A 72 1.88 14.34 -3.74
N ALA A 73 2.82 15.00 -3.05
CA ALA A 73 3.45 16.22 -3.57
C ALA A 73 4.43 15.95 -4.73
N THR A 74 4.86 14.70 -4.93
CA THR A 74 5.91 14.33 -5.91
C THR A 74 5.36 13.56 -7.09
N VAL A 75 4.31 12.75 -6.88
CA VAL A 75 3.77 11.86 -7.92
C VAL A 75 3.07 12.65 -9.02
N ASP A 76 3.41 12.34 -10.29
CA ASP A 76 2.71 12.82 -11.48
C ASP A 76 2.05 11.62 -12.18
N CYS A 77 0.75 11.47 -11.95
CA CYS A 77 -0.02 10.37 -12.50
C CYS A 77 -1.39 10.84 -13.02
N PRO A 78 -1.46 11.48 -14.20
CA PRO A 78 -2.71 12.00 -14.76
C PRO A 78 -3.84 10.97 -14.90
N PRO A 79 -3.60 9.66 -15.21
CA PRO A 79 -4.67 8.68 -15.28
C PRO A 79 -5.34 8.40 -13.93
N ALA A 80 -4.62 8.59 -12.80
CA ALA A 80 -5.12 8.43 -11.45
C ALA A 80 -4.39 9.39 -10.51
N PRO A 81 -4.73 10.69 -10.50
CA PRO A 81 -4.04 11.69 -9.71
C PRO A 81 -4.18 11.41 -8.21
N ALA A 82 -3.22 11.91 -7.42
CA ALA A 82 -3.36 11.93 -5.98
C ALA A 82 -4.57 12.80 -5.59
N PRO A 83 -5.38 12.39 -4.60
CA PRO A 83 -6.48 13.19 -4.11
C PRO A 83 -6.01 14.53 -3.56
N GLU A 84 -6.81 15.58 -3.72
CA GLU A 84 -6.48 16.88 -3.13
C GLU A 84 -6.36 16.72 -1.61
N SER A 85 -5.24 17.18 -1.04
CA SER A 85 -4.93 16.99 0.37
C SER A 85 -4.11 18.15 0.95
N ILE A 86 -4.30 18.38 2.25
CA ILE A 86 -3.56 19.37 3.02
C ILE A 86 -3.01 18.68 4.26
N THR A 87 -1.70 18.79 4.49
CA THR A 87 -1.04 18.27 5.68
C THR A 87 -1.24 19.19 6.86
N VAL A 88 -1.61 18.62 8.01
CA VAL A 88 -1.90 19.37 9.24
C VAL A 88 -1.28 18.69 10.46
N GLN A 89 -0.89 19.50 11.47
CA GLN A 89 -0.32 19.03 12.73
C GLN A 89 -0.93 19.72 13.96
N THR A 90 -1.82 20.68 13.75
CA THR A 90 -2.50 21.43 14.81
C THR A 90 -4.01 21.55 14.51
N LEU A 91 -4.80 21.79 15.56
CA LEU A 91 -6.27 21.97 15.41
C LEU A 91 -6.58 23.16 14.51
N ALA A 92 -5.84 24.26 14.63
CA ALA A 92 -6.06 25.45 13.79
C ALA A 92 -5.79 25.16 12.31
N GLU A 93 -4.72 24.40 11.98
CA GLU A 93 -4.43 23.96 10.63
C GLU A 93 -5.52 23.02 10.12
N PHE A 94 -6.00 22.08 10.96
CA PHE A 94 -7.09 21.18 10.61
C PHE A 94 -8.36 21.96 10.26
N ASP A 95 -8.78 22.92 11.10
CA ASP A 95 -9.98 23.71 10.86
C ASP A 95 -9.89 24.50 9.55
N ALA A 96 -8.75 25.11 9.26
CA ALA A 96 -8.51 25.81 8.01
C ALA A 96 -8.54 24.89 6.80
N ALA A 97 -7.85 23.72 6.87
CA ALA A 97 -7.80 22.74 5.81
C ALA A 97 -9.18 22.12 5.54
N TYR A 98 -9.91 21.75 6.60
CA TYR A 98 -11.26 21.21 6.49
C TYR A 98 -12.20 22.21 5.82
N ALA A 99 -12.22 23.49 6.28
CA ALA A 99 -13.05 24.52 5.69
C ALA A 99 -12.73 24.72 4.19
N ALA A 100 -11.45 24.75 3.83
CA ALA A 100 -11.02 24.90 2.44
C ALA A 100 -11.46 23.73 1.55
N LEU A 101 -11.30 22.48 2.01
CA LEU A 101 -11.66 21.29 1.23
C LEU A 101 -13.17 21.07 1.16
N ALA A 102 -13.90 21.34 2.23
CA ALA A 102 -15.36 21.18 2.26
C ALA A 102 -16.13 22.13 1.32
N THR A 103 -15.49 23.20 0.82
CA THR A 103 -16.08 24.06 -0.22
C THR A 103 -15.98 23.47 -1.62
N ARG A 104 -15.04 22.54 -1.85
CA ARG A 104 -14.73 21.95 -3.16
C ARG A 104 -15.17 20.51 -3.28
N HIS A 105 -15.21 19.79 -2.17
CA HIS A 105 -15.50 18.37 -2.14
C HIS A 105 -16.72 18.07 -1.27
N ALA A 106 -17.64 17.26 -1.77
CA ALA A 106 -18.84 16.85 -1.05
C ALA A 106 -18.52 16.08 0.25
N GLN A 107 -17.36 15.47 0.33
CA GLN A 107 -16.92 14.67 1.48
C GLN A 107 -15.41 14.80 1.67
N VAL A 108 -15.03 14.90 2.93
CA VAL A 108 -13.63 15.03 3.37
C VAL A 108 -13.30 13.88 4.31
N CYS A 109 -12.07 13.42 4.26
CA CYS A 109 -11.55 12.41 5.18
C CYS A 109 -10.19 12.82 5.75
N ILE A 110 -9.75 12.10 6.77
CA ILE A 110 -8.46 12.31 7.42
C ILE A 110 -7.73 10.97 7.54
N LYS A 111 -6.41 10.99 7.36
CA LYS A 111 -5.54 9.83 7.60
C LYS A 111 -4.13 10.27 8.02
N PRO A 112 -3.37 9.44 8.76
CA PRO A 112 -1.96 9.70 9.00
C PRO A 112 -1.15 9.77 7.69
N ALA A 113 -0.21 10.71 7.61
CA ALA A 113 0.72 10.80 6.48
C ALA A 113 1.58 9.52 6.39
N VAL A 114 2.02 9.01 7.54
CA VAL A 114 2.73 7.72 7.66
C VAL A 114 1.86 6.75 8.45
N GLY A 115 1.61 5.57 7.89
CA GLY A 115 0.78 4.55 8.54
C GLY A 115 0.41 3.41 7.58
N VAL A 116 -0.03 2.30 8.15
CA VAL A 116 -0.36 1.05 7.44
C VAL A 116 -1.77 0.58 7.80
N TYR A 117 -2.35 -0.29 6.99
CA TYR A 117 -3.63 -0.98 7.22
C TYR A 117 -4.84 -0.04 7.43
N GLY A 118 -4.80 1.20 6.95
CA GLY A 118 -5.88 2.16 7.14
C GLY A 118 -6.07 2.62 8.60
N ILE A 119 -5.09 2.31 9.49
CA ILE A 119 -5.13 2.77 10.88
C ILE A 119 -5.16 4.31 10.88
N GLY A 120 -6.10 4.89 11.62
CA GLY A 120 -6.28 6.34 11.71
C GLY A 120 -7.07 6.96 10.56
N PHE A 121 -7.40 6.23 9.48
CA PHE A 121 -8.29 6.74 8.46
C PHE A 121 -9.70 6.96 9.03
N ARG A 122 -10.28 8.15 8.78
CA ARG A 122 -11.69 8.45 9.12
C ARG A 122 -12.32 9.33 8.05
N ARG A 123 -13.47 8.93 7.56
CA ARG A 123 -14.38 9.79 6.81
C ARG A 123 -15.09 10.73 7.78
N ILE A 124 -14.97 12.03 7.54
CA ILE A 124 -15.57 13.05 8.40
C ILE A 124 -17.04 13.21 8.04
N ARG A 125 -17.91 13.16 9.03
CA ARG A 125 -19.36 13.27 8.88
C ARG A 125 -19.87 14.49 9.61
N THR A 126 -20.84 15.19 8.99
CA THR A 126 -21.55 16.33 9.56
C THR A 126 -23.03 16.07 9.75
N ASP A 127 -23.51 14.94 9.26
CA ASP A 127 -24.92 14.50 9.20
C ASP A 127 -25.23 13.36 10.18
N VAL A 128 -24.29 12.97 11.03
CA VAL A 128 -24.44 11.94 12.07
C VAL A 128 -23.88 12.43 13.40
N SER A 129 -24.39 11.89 14.51
CA SER A 129 -23.86 12.15 15.84
C SER A 129 -22.77 11.11 16.22
N ALA A 130 -21.98 11.42 17.25
CA ALA A 130 -21.04 10.48 17.85
C ALA A 130 -21.73 9.18 18.31
N MET A 131 -22.97 9.29 18.83
CA MET A 131 -23.75 8.12 19.23
C MET A 131 -24.20 7.27 18.04
N ASP A 132 -24.53 7.90 16.89
CA ASP A 132 -24.82 7.14 15.67
C ASP A 132 -23.58 6.35 15.20
N VAL A 133 -22.40 6.98 15.21
CA VAL A 133 -21.15 6.32 14.87
C VAL A 133 -20.90 5.12 15.79
N LEU A 134 -21.08 5.31 17.10
CA LEU A 134 -20.85 4.26 18.10
C LEU A 134 -21.85 3.11 17.99
N LEU A 135 -23.15 3.42 17.91
CA LEU A 135 -24.20 2.41 18.03
C LEU A 135 -24.51 1.69 16.71
N ARG A 136 -24.22 2.30 15.56
CA ARG A 136 -24.50 1.70 14.24
C ARG A 136 -23.31 0.98 13.65
N GLY A 137 -22.17 0.87 14.38
CA GLY A 137 -20.96 0.23 13.87
C GLY A 137 -20.45 0.88 12.60
N MET A 138 -20.45 2.22 12.54
CA MET A 138 -20.01 2.99 11.37
C MET A 138 -18.48 3.02 11.32
N ASP A 139 -17.88 1.90 10.97
CA ASP A 139 -16.44 1.76 10.86
C ASP A 139 -15.84 2.82 9.92
N TYR A 140 -14.65 3.30 10.29
CA TYR A 140 -13.90 4.31 9.53
C TYR A 140 -14.64 5.65 9.35
N GLN A 141 -15.67 5.96 10.17
CA GLN A 141 -16.35 7.24 10.19
C GLN A 141 -16.16 7.92 11.54
N ILE A 142 -16.26 9.25 11.54
CA ILE A 142 -16.24 10.08 12.74
C ILE A 142 -17.05 11.34 12.50
N ASP A 143 -17.81 11.79 13.49
CA ASP A 143 -18.47 13.10 13.42
C ASP A 143 -17.45 14.22 13.64
N LEU A 144 -17.65 15.35 13.00
CA LEU A 144 -16.71 16.48 13.03
C LEU A 144 -16.47 17.02 14.45
N PRO A 145 -17.50 17.19 15.32
CA PRO A 145 -17.28 17.65 16.70
C PRO A 145 -16.38 16.71 17.51
N THR A 146 -16.60 15.39 17.43
CA THR A 146 -15.77 14.40 18.12
C THR A 146 -14.33 14.44 17.61
N LEU A 147 -14.13 14.51 16.30
CA LEU A 147 -12.78 14.61 15.73
C LEU A 147 -12.05 15.86 16.23
N ARG A 148 -12.71 17.03 16.21
CA ARG A 148 -12.13 18.28 16.73
C ARG A 148 -11.80 18.20 18.21
N PHE A 149 -12.67 17.59 19.01
CA PHE A 149 -12.40 17.34 20.43
C PHE A 149 -11.14 16.48 20.62
N MET A 150 -11.00 15.38 19.87
CA MET A 150 -9.81 14.50 19.94
C MET A 150 -8.54 15.24 19.54
N LEU A 151 -8.57 15.99 18.43
CA LEU A 151 -7.44 16.77 17.96
C LEU A 151 -7.07 17.92 18.91
N GLY A 152 -8.01 18.44 19.68
CA GLY A 152 -7.80 19.48 20.67
C GLY A 152 -7.15 19.02 21.99
N GLN A 153 -6.88 17.72 22.19
CA GLN A 153 -6.29 17.19 23.43
C GLN A 153 -4.79 17.49 23.59
N GLY A 154 -4.12 17.96 22.54
CA GLY A 154 -2.70 18.33 22.58
C GLY A 154 -2.39 19.52 21.67
N PRO A 155 -1.22 20.14 21.83
CA PRO A 155 -0.85 21.30 21.03
C PRO A 155 -0.54 20.93 19.57
N SER A 156 -0.06 19.71 19.33
CA SER A 156 0.28 19.17 17.99
C SER A 156 0.34 17.64 18.01
N TRP A 157 0.41 17.05 16.82
CA TRP A 157 0.52 15.61 16.59
C TRP A 157 1.38 15.30 15.37
N ALA A 158 1.60 13.99 15.10
CA ALA A 158 2.24 13.54 13.87
C ALA A 158 1.43 13.99 12.64
N PRO A 159 2.07 14.27 11.48
CA PRO A 159 1.40 14.78 10.30
C PRO A 159 0.18 13.94 9.89
N LEU A 160 -0.96 14.59 9.73
CA LEU A 160 -2.19 14.04 9.18
C LEU A 160 -2.51 14.70 7.85
N LEU A 161 -3.11 13.95 6.94
CA LEU A 161 -3.68 14.46 5.69
C LEU A 161 -5.19 14.67 5.88
N VAL A 162 -5.64 15.90 5.73
CA VAL A 162 -7.05 16.22 5.47
C VAL A 162 -7.22 16.22 3.97
N MET A 163 -8.15 15.44 3.43
CA MET A 163 -8.19 15.19 2.01
C MET A 163 -9.60 14.93 1.48
N GLU A 164 -9.76 15.08 0.18
CA GLU A 164 -10.91 14.62 -0.57
C GLU A 164 -11.21 13.14 -0.27
N TYR A 165 -12.48 12.81 -0.03
CA TYR A 165 -12.91 11.42 0.08
C TYR A 165 -13.39 10.90 -1.28
N LEU A 166 -12.81 9.82 -1.74
CA LEU A 166 -13.19 9.13 -2.98
C LEU A 166 -14.29 8.11 -2.68
N PRO A 167 -15.54 8.29 -3.19
CA PRO A 167 -16.69 7.49 -2.73
C PRO A 167 -16.87 6.15 -3.46
N GLY A 168 -16.18 5.92 -4.56
CA GLY A 168 -16.39 4.78 -5.45
C GLY A 168 -15.67 3.51 -5.06
N ALA A 169 -15.53 2.60 -6.01
CA ALA A 169 -14.90 1.30 -5.83
C ALA A 169 -13.40 1.43 -5.52
N GLU A 170 -12.91 0.56 -4.66
CA GLU A 170 -11.49 0.48 -4.30
C GLU A 170 -10.82 -0.65 -5.07
N TYR A 171 -9.61 -0.36 -5.57
CA TYR A 171 -8.78 -1.28 -6.32
C TYR A 171 -7.45 -1.50 -5.61
N SER A 172 -7.00 -2.73 -5.67
CA SER A 172 -5.67 -3.16 -5.21
C SER A 172 -4.97 -3.82 -6.39
N VAL A 173 -3.94 -3.16 -6.92
CA VAL A 173 -3.21 -3.65 -8.10
C VAL A 173 -1.88 -4.24 -7.64
N ASP A 174 -1.74 -5.55 -7.82
CA ASP A 174 -0.49 -6.25 -7.53
C ASP A 174 0.40 -6.19 -8.78
N CYS A 175 1.56 -5.57 -8.63
CA CYS A 175 2.48 -5.29 -9.72
C CYS A 175 3.80 -6.03 -9.55
N LEU A 176 4.38 -6.39 -10.69
CA LEU A 176 5.75 -6.83 -10.84
C LEU A 176 6.48 -5.83 -11.73
N ALA A 177 7.61 -5.30 -11.26
CA ALA A 177 8.40 -4.30 -11.96
C ALA A 177 9.88 -4.67 -12.00
N ASP A 178 10.59 -4.10 -12.98
CA ASP A 178 12.02 -4.27 -13.17
C ASP A 178 12.63 -3.00 -13.76
N ALA A 179 13.53 -2.37 -13.03
CA ALA A 179 14.25 -1.16 -13.42
C ALA A 179 13.33 -0.05 -13.98
N GLY A 180 12.21 0.23 -13.31
CA GLY A 180 11.25 1.23 -13.75
C GLY A 180 10.31 0.79 -14.88
N VAL A 181 10.33 -0.48 -15.26
CA VAL A 181 9.45 -1.05 -16.28
C VAL A 181 8.41 -1.96 -15.62
N LEU A 182 7.13 -1.65 -15.79
CA LEU A 182 6.05 -2.52 -15.35
C LEU A 182 6.04 -3.80 -16.18
N ARG A 183 6.24 -4.96 -15.56
CA ARG A 183 6.25 -6.27 -16.22
C ARG A 183 4.89 -6.94 -16.20
N CYS A 184 4.19 -6.81 -15.09
CA CYS A 184 2.84 -7.35 -14.92
C CYS A 184 2.09 -6.52 -13.90
N ALA A 185 0.77 -6.34 -14.08
CA ALA A 185 -0.11 -5.77 -13.09
C ALA A 185 -1.46 -6.49 -13.10
N VAL A 186 -1.92 -6.95 -11.95
CA VAL A 186 -3.22 -7.60 -11.77
C VAL A 186 -4.09 -6.75 -10.88
N ALA A 187 -5.10 -6.11 -11.45
CA ALA A 187 -6.01 -5.24 -10.74
C ALA A 187 -7.17 -6.04 -10.14
N ARG A 188 -7.40 -5.86 -8.83
CA ARG A 188 -8.49 -6.47 -8.08
C ARG A 188 -9.41 -5.37 -7.55
N ARG A 189 -10.66 -5.35 -8.00
CA ARG A 189 -11.71 -4.49 -7.46
C ARG A 189 -12.24 -5.14 -6.17
N LYS A 190 -12.15 -4.42 -5.06
CA LYS A 190 -12.61 -4.91 -3.76
C LYS A 190 -14.14 -4.97 -3.69
N GLY A 191 -14.67 -5.95 -3.00
CA GLY A 191 -16.10 -6.00 -2.66
C GLY A 191 -16.48 -4.88 -1.68
N THR A 192 -17.75 -4.49 -1.69
CA THR A 192 -18.28 -3.40 -0.83
C THR A 192 -18.62 -3.85 0.57
N ALA A 193 -18.73 -5.15 0.81
CA ALA A 193 -18.99 -5.74 2.12
C ALA A 193 -18.02 -6.89 2.42
N ALA A 194 -17.81 -7.15 3.69
CA ALA A 194 -16.99 -8.27 4.15
C ALA A 194 -17.51 -9.60 3.58
N GLY A 195 -16.62 -10.45 3.10
CA GLY A 195 -16.95 -11.76 2.54
C GLY A 195 -17.47 -11.76 1.10
N GLN A 196 -17.67 -10.62 0.44
CA GLN A 196 -18.11 -10.57 -0.95
C GLN A 196 -17.05 -11.00 -1.98
N GLY A 197 -15.80 -11.20 -1.54
CA GLY A 197 -14.69 -11.47 -2.44
C GLY A 197 -14.28 -10.22 -3.23
N GLN A 198 -13.49 -10.46 -4.27
CA GLN A 198 -12.96 -9.41 -5.16
C GLN A 198 -13.20 -9.85 -6.61
N CYS A 199 -13.10 -8.91 -7.54
CA CYS A 199 -13.21 -9.20 -8.97
C CYS A 199 -11.92 -8.73 -9.65
N ILE A 200 -11.33 -9.57 -10.48
CA ILE A 200 -10.24 -9.16 -11.36
C ILE A 200 -10.85 -8.17 -12.37
N ASP A 201 -10.29 -6.98 -12.46
CA ASP A 201 -10.85 -5.89 -13.28
C ASP A 201 -9.68 -5.13 -13.93
N MET A 202 -9.33 -5.54 -15.15
CA MET A 202 -8.11 -5.13 -15.86
C MET A 202 -8.28 -3.80 -16.58
N ARG A 203 -8.75 -2.78 -15.88
CA ARG A 203 -8.95 -1.42 -16.41
C ARG A 203 -7.67 -0.82 -16.97
N ALA A 204 -7.76 -0.28 -18.19
CA ALA A 204 -6.61 0.30 -18.90
C ALA A 204 -6.02 1.53 -18.18
N ASP A 205 -6.87 2.39 -17.61
CA ASP A 205 -6.42 3.57 -16.86
C ASP A 205 -5.60 3.22 -15.62
N LEU A 206 -5.93 2.12 -14.92
CA LEU A 206 -5.15 1.63 -13.78
C LEU A 206 -3.82 1.00 -14.23
N GLN A 207 -3.81 0.31 -15.39
CA GLN A 207 -2.58 -0.23 -15.97
C GLN A 207 -1.61 0.91 -16.34
N ASP A 208 -2.12 1.95 -17.01
CA ASP A 208 -1.38 3.15 -17.35
C ASP A 208 -0.83 3.87 -16.11
N ALA A 209 -1.66 4.03 -15.08
CA ALA A 209 -1.26 4.64 -13.83
C ALA A 209 -0.11 3.86 -13.16
N CYS A 210 -0.23 2.54 -13.09
CA CYS A 210 0.83 1.68 -12.54
C CYS A 210 2.14 1.80 -13.33
N ALA A 211 2.07 1.78 -14.67
CA ALA A 211 3.26 1.92 -15.53
C ALA A 211 3.97 3.27 -15.31
N ARG A 212 3.20 4.37 -15.20
CA ARG A 212 3.75 5.71 -14.96
C ARG A 212 4.42 5.82 -13.59
N ILE A 213 3.76 5.33 -12.54
CA ILE A 213 4.31 5.34 -11.18
C ILE A 213 5.60 4.51 -11.12
N VAL A 214 5.59 3.32 -11.70
CA VAL A 214 6.76 2.44 -11.76
C VAL A 214 7.92 3.13 -12.48
N ALA A 215 7.66 3.77 -13.62
CA ALA A 215 8.68 4.46 -14.39
C ALA A 215 9.20 5.72 -13.68
N GLN A 216 8.30 6.53 -13.11
CA GLN A 216 8.68 7.78 -12.44
C GLN A 216 9.64 7.55 -11.27
N PHE A 217 9.42 6.52 -10.48
CA PHE A 217 10.21 6.23 -9.29
C PHE A 217 11.25 5.12 -9.49
N GLY A 218 11.43 4.62 -10.70
CA GLY A 218 12.40 3.57 -11.01
C GLY A 218 12.16 2.28 -10.22
N LEU A 219 10.88 1.92 -9.99
CA LEU A 219 10.52 0.85 -9.07
C LEU A 219 10.87 -0.55 -9.61
N ASN A 220 11.07 -1.46 -8.67
CA ASN A 220 11.46 -2.85 -8.91
C ASN A 220 10.60 -3.82 -8.11
N ALA A 221 10.77 -5.10 -8.38
CA ALA A 221 10.21 -6.21 -7.61
C ALA A 221 8.67 -6.13 -7.49
N TYR A 222 8.18 -6.40 -6.28
CA TYR A 222 6.76 -6.50 -5.98
C TYR A 222 6.25 -5.20 -5.41
N LEU A 223 5.11 -4.74 -5.95
CA LEU A 223 4.43 -3.55 -5.50
C LEU A 223 2.94 -3.86 -5.36
N ASN A 224 2.30 -3.15 -4.46
CA ASN A 224 0.85 -3.09 -4.40
C ASN A 224 0.42 -1.62 -4.45
N ILE A 225 -0.18 -1.22 -5.57
CA ILE A 225 -0.66 0.14 -5.79
C ILE A 225 -2.16 0.15 -5.57
N GLN A 226 -2.64 1.07 -4.75
CA GLN A 226 -4.05 1.15 -4.40
C GLN A 226 -4.69 2.41 -4.99
N PHE A 227 -5.87 2.23 -5.55
CA PHE A 227 -6.67 3.29 -6.14
C PHE A 227 -8.09 3.23 -5.62
N ARG A 228 -8.80 4.34 -5.76
CA ARG A 228 -10.23 4.38 -5.49
C ARG A 228 -10.92 5.31 -6.46
N ASP A 229 -12.08 4.92 -6.96
CA ASP A 229 -12.84 5.76 -7.87
C ASP A 229 -13.38 6.99 -7.14
N GLY A 230 -13.09 8.14 -7.69
CA GLY A 230 -13.69 9.42 -7.34
C GLY A 230 -14.82 9.79 -8.31
N VAL A 231 -15.24 11.05 -8.27
CA VAL A 231 -16.27 11.59 -9.19
C VAL A 231 -15.76 11.69 -10.61
N HIS A 232 -14.46 11.94 -10.79
CA HIS A 232 -13.85 12.22 -12.09
C HIS A 232 -12.94 11.08 -12.60
N GLY A 233 -12.98 9.94 -11.98
CA GLY A 233 -12.13 8.79 -12.30
C GLY A 233 -11.38 8.25 -11.08
N PRO A 234 -10.42 7.35 -11.29
CA PRO A 234 -9.63 6.79 -10.20
C PRO A 234 -8.70 7.83 -9.58
N GLY A 235 -8.56 7.80 -8.27
CA GLY A 235 -7.54 8.53 -7.53
C GLY A 235 -6.57 7.57 -6.84
N LEU A 236 -5.31 7.96 -6.77
CA LEU A 236 -4.23 7.18 -6.17
C LEU A 236 -4.29 7.26 -4.64
N LEU A 237 -4.34 6.11 -3.96
CA LEU A 237 -4.38 6.07 -2.49
C LEU A 237 -3.00 5.89 -1.86
N GLU A 238 -2.21 4.92 -2.34
CA GLU A 238 -0.87 4.61 -1.82
C GLU A 238 -0.12 3.61 -2.72
N VAL A 239 1.19 3.57 -2.56
CA VAL A 239 2.08 2.55 -3.13
C VAL A 239 2.74 1.80 -1.98
N ASN A 240 2.45 0.52 -1.87
CA ASN A 240 3.12 -0.37 -0.93
C ASN A 240 4.26 -1.10 -1.63
N ALA A 241 5.48 -0.89 -1.16
CA ALA A 241 6.72 -1.45 -1.73
C ALA A 241 6.91 -2.92 -1.31
N ARG A 242 5.88 -3.74 -1.47
CA ARG A 242 5.81 -5.17 -1.09
C ARG A 242 4.64 -5.86 -1.74
N MET A 243 4.63 -7.20 -1.65
CA MET A 243 3.45 -8.00 -1.98
C MET A 243 2.27 -7.61 -1.09
N SER A 244 1.06 -7.60 -1.66
CA SER A 244 -0.17 -7.40 -0.88
C SER A 244 -0.54 -8.65 -0.07
N GLY A 245 -1.35 -8.48 0.98
CA GLY A 245 -1.96 -9.61 1.67
C GLY A 245 -2.88 -10.44 0.77
N GLY A 246 -3.41 -9.85 -0.29
CA GLY A 246 -4.29 -10.52 -1.26
C GLY A 246 -3.59 -11.02 -2.52
N ILE A 247 -2.26 -11.09 -2.56
CA ILE A 247 -1.52 -11.49 -3.78
C ILE A 247 -1.90 -12.88 -4.29
N ALA A 248 -2.28 -13.80 -3.39
CA ALA A 248 -2.76 -15.12 -3.77
C ALA A 248 -4.01 -15.04 -4.65
N MET A 249 -4.93 -14.09 -4.37
CA MET A 249 -6.10 -13.86 -5.20
C MET A 249 -5.72 -13.31 -6.59
N ALA A 250 -4.70 -12.45 -6.68
CA ALA A 250 -4.18 -11.98 -7.97
C ALA A 250 -3.58 -13.14 -8.79
N CYS A 251 -2.86 -14.05 -8.14
CA CYS A 251 -2.27 -15.22 -8.81
C CYS A 251 -3.31 -16.20 -9.37
N LEU A 252 -4.53 -16.25 -8.82
CA LEU A 252 -5.61 -17.05 -9.38
C LEU A 252 -6.06 -16.57 -10.76
N ALA A 253 -5.75 -15.34 -11.14
CA ALA A 253 -6.04 -14.79 -12.46
C ALA A 253 -5.12 -15.32 -13.57
N GLY A 254 -4.07 -16.07 -13.24
CA GLY A 254 -3.13 -16.68 -14.19
C GLY A 254 -1.66 -16.52 -13.76
N PRO A 255 -1.09 -15.30 -13.75
CA PRO A 255 0.32 -15.13 -13.46
C PRO A 255 0.65 -15.40 -11.97
N ASN A 256 1.61 -16.28 -11.72
CA ASN A 256 2.18 -16.46 -10.39
C ASN A 256 3.20 -15.36 -10.12
N LEU A 257 2.74 -14.18 -9.68
CA LEU A 257 3.59 -13.00 -9.48
C LEU A 257 4.81 -13.25 -8.58
N PRO A 258 4.69 -13.94 -7.41
CA PRO A 258 5.86 -14.26 -6.59
C PRO A 258 6.91 -15.08 -7.32
N TRP A 259 6.49 -16.10 -8.08
CA TRP A 259 7.39 -16.95 -8.84
C TRP A 259 8.04 -16.21 -10.02
N LEU A 260 7.24 -15.46 -10.78
CA LEU A 260 7.73 -14.66 -11.92
C LEU A 260 8.75 -13.61 -11.48
N GLY A 261 8.52 -12.97 -10.33
CA GLY A 261 9.46 -12.01 -9.78
C GLY A 261 10.80 -12.64 -9.39
N LEU A 262 10.78 -13.81 -8.75
CA LEU A 262 12.02 -14.54 -8.42
C LEU A 262 12.76 -14.99 -9.67
N GLN A 263 12.04 -15.55 -10.65
CA GLN A 263 12.65 -15.97 -11.93
C GLN A 263 13.26 -14.79 -12.69
N GLY A 264 12.50 -13.69 -12.83
CA GLY A 264 12.98 -12.49 -13.51
C GLY A 264 14.19 -11.87 -12.82
N PHE A 265 14.21 -11.82 -11.49
CA PHE A 265 15.33 -11.32 -10.72
C PHE A 265 16.58 -12.20 -10.82
N ALA A 266 16.40 -13.52 -10.86
CA ALA A 266 17.51 -14.47 -10.97
C ALA A 266 18.10 -14.53 -12.38
N ASN A 267 17.24 -14.54 -13.41
CA ASN A 267 17.61 -14.91 -14.78
C ASN A 267 17.38 -13.78 -15.81
N GLY A 268 16.82 -12.64 -15.39
CA GLY A 268 16.36 -11.55 -16.25
C GLY A 268 14.89 -11.72 -16.67
N TYR A 269 14.25 -10.60 -16.94
CA TYR A 269 12.84 -10.56 -17.34
C TYR A 269 12.62 -10.70 -18.86
N ALA A 270 13.69 -10.72 -19.66
CA ALA A 270 13.60 -10.90 -21.09
C ALA A 270 13.11 -12.31 -21.42
N GLY A 271 12.00 -12.41 -22.16
CA GLY A 271 11.42 -13.70 -22.53
C GLY A 271 10.60 -14.41 -21.42
N LEU A 272 10.39 -13.77 -20.27
CA LEU A 272 9.54 -14.30 -19.22
C LEU A 272 8.08 -14.33 -19.70
N ASP A 273 7.50 -15.51 -19.78
CA ASP A 273 6.09 -15.66 -20.15
C ASP A 273 5.20 -15.40 -18.91
N ILE A 274 4.43 -14.32 -18.97
CA ILE A 274 3.49 -13.96 -17.91
C ILE A 274 2.17 -14.72 -18.06
N GLY A 275 1.87 -15.19 -19.28
CA GLY A 275 0.59 -15.81 -19.60
C GLY A 275 -0.59 -14.84 -19.63
N PRO A 276 -1.79 -15.34 -19.98
CA PRO A 276 -3.00 -14.52 -20.00
C PRO A 276 -3.51 -14.23 -18.58
N ILE A 277 -4.17 -13.07 -18.41
CA ILE A 277 -4.85 -12.70 -17.17
C ILE A 277 -6.35 -12.86 -17.38
N ALA A 278 -7.01 -13.63 -16.51
CA ALA A 278 -8.46 -13.87 -16.55
C ALA A 278 -9.21 -12.66 -15.99
N ASP A 279 -9.57 -11.72 -16.86
CA ASP A 279 -10.41 -10.57 -16.52
C ASP A 279 -11.84 -11.00 -16.17
N GLY A 280 -12.50 -10.29 -15.26
CA GLY A 280 -13.83 -10.59 -14.76
C GLY A 280 -13.89 -11.76 -13.77
N LEU A 281 -12.78 -12.44 -13.49
CA LEU A 281 -12.74 -13.55 -12.54
C LEU A 281 -13.09 -13.06 -11.12
N ARG A 282 -14.01 -13.75 -10.45
CA ARG A 282 -14.31 -13.52 -9.03
C ARG A 282 -13.41 -14.40 -8.16
N VAL A 283 -12.75 -13.78 -7.20
CA VAL A 283 -11.79 -14.41 -6.28
C VAL A 283 -12.14 -14.07 -4.84
N GLY A 284 -11.75 -14.93 -3.92
CA GLY A 284 -11.98 -14.70 -2.48
C GLY A 284 -11.12 -15.63 -1.65
N GLU A 285 -10.99 -15.31 -0.38
CA GLU A 285 -10.36 -16.14 0.63
C GLU A 285 -11.41 -16.89 1.42
N VAL A 286 -11.14 -18.13 1.73
CA VAL A 286 -12.00 -18.97 2.56
C VAL A 286 -11.24 -19.31 3.84
N ASN A 287 -11.79 -18.91 4.98
CA ASN A 287 -11.26 -19.28 6.27
C ASN A 287 -11.82 -20.65 6.70
N GLN A 288 -10.94 -21.60 6.95
CA GLN A 288 -11.29 -22.93 7.43
C GLN A 288 -10.74 -23.14 8.83
N ALA A 289 -11.61 -23.57 9.75
CA ALA A 289 -11.16 -23.99 11.08
C ALA A 289 -10.31 -25.26 10.95
N THR A 290 -9.17 -25.29 11.64
CA THR A 290 -8.29 -26.45 11.70
C THR A 290 -7.77 -26.65 13.12
N VAL A 291 -7.42 -27.88 13.42
CA VAL A 291 -6.72 -28.20 14.68
C VAL A 291 -5.27 -27.77 14.51
N LEU A 292 -4.80 -26.96 15.45
CA LEU A 292 -3.38 -26.58 15.51
C LEU A 292 -2.60 -27.67 16.27
N PRO A 293 -1.36 -27.95 15.86
CA PRO A 293 -0.50 -28.93 16.53
C PRO A 293 -0.09 -28.49 17.94
#